data_4cae5001a632078134f4288db8f7c978
#
_entry.id   4cae5001a632078134f4288db8f7c978
#
_cell.length_a   1.000
_cell.length_b   1.000
_cell.length_c   1.000
_cell.angle_alpha   90.00
_cell.angle_beta   90.00
_cell.angle_gamma   90.00
#
_symmetry.space_group_name_H-M   'P 1'
#
loop_
_entity.id
_entity.type
_entity.pdbx_description
1 polymer ?
#
loop_
_entity_poly.entity_id
_entity_poly.type
_entity_poly.pdbx_seq_one_letter_code
_entity_poly.pdbx_strand_id
1 'polypeptide(L)'
;MNHKQIKLNINEFMDKVKSMEKGHKLDLSSDEDLSIAIMNLISMEEHFFFSYNKTKDTKYLDLLNEIREIRKSALKRIIKEYEGENWCISKHLLASSMRFMEVGTKSLTKGDKNDAANLFQKSYQLYSLFWGLNLGLVTDKNIKHQDTNEVSFISEEKKESVSIFAKLGEVVQKAIDCCKE
;
A
#
# COMPACT_ATOMS: atom_id res chain seq x y z
N MET A 1 24.14 11.67 -13.24
CA MET A 1 23.63 11.53 -11.87
C MET A 1 23.81 10.14 -11.37
N ASN A 2 24.22 10.00 -10.13
CA ASN A 2 25.14 8.98 -9.67
C ASN A 2 24.47 7.63 -9.40
N HIS A 3 24.68 6.61 -10.24
CA HIS A 3 24.35 5.20 -10.00
C HIS A 3 24.82 4.66 -8.63
N LYS A 4 25.80 5.31 -8.03
CA LYS A 4 26.36 4.97 -6.72
C LYS A 4 25.40 5.26 -5.56
N GLN A 5 24.55 6.29 -5.69
CA GLN A 5 23.62 6.70 -4.64
C GLN A 5 22.40 5.76 -4.56
N ILE A 6 21.93 5.24 -5.69
CA ILE A 6 20.83 4.26 -5.75
C ILE A 6 21.30 2.90 -5.18
N LYS A 7 22.54 2.50 -5.43
CA LYS A 7 23.12 1.28 -4.85
C LYS A 7 23.28 1.37 -3.33
N LEU A 8 23.63 2.54 -2.79
CA LEU A 8 23.77 2.74 -1.35
C LEU A 8 22.42 2.57 -0.62
N ASN A 9 21.37 3.15 -1.18
CA ASN A 9 20.01 3.05 -0.61
C ASN A 9 19.46 1.61 -0.64
N ILE A 10 19.78 0.84 -1.67
CA ILE A 10 19.37 -0.57 -1.78
C ILE A 10 20.12 -1.44 -0.76
N ASN A 11 21.41 -1.19 -0.54
CA ASN A 11 22.19 -1.95 0.45
C ASN A 11 21.71 -1.65 1.87
N GLU A 12 21.47 -0.37 2.20
CA GLU A 12 20.92 0.03 3.48
C GLU A 12 19.52 -0.56 3.72
N PHE A 13 18.67 -0.61 2.70
CA PHE A 13 17.40 -1.30 2.71
C PHE A 13 17.57 -2.81 2.98
N MET A 14 18.47 -3.47 2.27
CA MET A 14 18.74 -4.90 2.46
C MET A 14 19.33 -5.22 3.83
N ASP A 15 20.16 -4.35 4.39
CA ASP A 15 20.69 -4.52 5.74
C ASP A 15 19.61 -4.35 6.81
N LYS A 16 18.67 -3.42 6.64
CA LYS A 16 17.48 -3.30 7.50
C LYS A 16 16.61 -4.56 7.43
N VAL A 17 16.33 -5.05 6.24
CA VAL A 17 15.58 -6.30 6.05
C VAL A 17 16.26 -7.47 6.76
N LYS A 18 17.57 -7.66 6.55
CA LYS A 18 18.35 -8.72 7.21
C LYS A 18 18.37 -8.57 8.74
N SER A 19 18.41 -7.34 9.24
CA SER A 19 18.37 -7.09 10.69
C SER A 19 16.99 -7.45 11.29
N MET A 20 15.93 -7.20 10.55
CA MET A 20 14.57 -7.60 10.95
C MET A 20 14.38 -9.12 10.91
N GLU A 21 14.92 -9.81 9.88
CA GLU A 21 14.89 -11.27 9.79
C GLU A 21 15.67 -11.97 10.92
N LYS A 22 16.74 -11.34 11.42
CA LYS A 22 17.59 -11.89 12.51
C LYS A 22 17.04 -11.62 13.90
N GLY A 23 16.21 -10.59 14.06
CA GLY A 23 15.81 -10.10 15.38
C GLY A 23 14.60 -10.78 16.01
N HIS A 24 13.62 -11.16 15.25
CA HIS A 24 12.42 -11.96 15.60
C HIS A 24 11.65 -12.21 14.32
N LYS A 25 11.02 -13.38 14.21
CA LYS A 25 10.05 -13.65 13.16
C LYS A 25 8.97 -12.59 13.27
N LEU A 26 8.96 -11.63 12.32
CA LEU A 26 7.98 -10.57 12.31
C LEU A 26 6.63 -11.22 12.02
N ASP A 27 5.84 -11.40 13.07
CA ASP A 27 4.46 -11.87 12.92
C ASP A 27 3.57 -10.65 12.64
N LEU A 28 3.21 -10.49 11.38
CA LEU A 28 2.33 -9.42 10.90
C LEU A 28 0.91 -9.92 10.62
N SER A 29 0.57 -11.18 10.94
CA SER A 29 -0.70 -11.78 10.57
C SER A 29 -1.91 -10.94 11.03
N SER A 30 -1.94 -10.55 12.30
CA SER A 30 -3.00 -9.69 12.84
C SER A 30 -3.02 -8.29 12.20
N ASP A 31 -1.86 -7.71 11.89
CA ASP A 31 -1.77 -6.40 11.27
C ASP A 31 -2.14 -6.47 9.79
N GLU A 32 -1.88 -7.60 9.13
CA GLU A 32 -2.33 -7.87 7.77
C GLU A 32 -3.85 -7.88 7.69
N ASP A 33 -4.52 -8.70 8.52
CA ASP A 33 -5.98 -8.77 8.58
C ASP A 33 -6.59 -7.41 8.89
N LEU A 34 -5.97 -6.66 9.81
CA LEU A 34 -6.41 -5.32 10.15
C LEU A 34 -6.24 -4.35 8.97
N SER A 35 -5.18 -4.47 8.18
CA SER A 35 -4.99 -3.65 6.98
C SER A 35 -6.07 -3.90 5.93
N ILE A 36 -6.48 -5.15 5.74
CA ILE A 36 -7.57 -5.53 4.85
C ILE A 36 -8.92 -5.02 5.38
N ALA A 37 -9.15 -5.11 6.69
CA ALA A 37 -10.33 -4.50 7.33
C ALA A 37 -10.38 -2.99 7.09
N ILE A 38 -9.24 -2.28 7.20
CA ILE A 38 -9.15 -0.84 6.90
C ILE A 38 -9.48 -0.54 5.44
N MET A 39 -9.02 -1.33 4.48
CA MET A 39 -9.39 -1.19 3.07
C MET A 39 -10.91 -1.25 2.88
N ASN A 40 -11.56 -2.22 3.53
CA ASN A 40 -13.01 -2.38 3.47
C ASN A 40 -13.74 -1.18 4.14
N LEU A 41 -13.25 -0.68 5.28
CA LEU A 41 -13.82 0.49 5.94
C LEU A 41 -13.74 1.74 5.05
N ILE A 42 -12.62 1.96 4.35
CA ILE A 42 -12.49 3.06 3.38
C ILE A 42 -13.51 2.91 2.25
N SER A 43 -13.71 1.70 1.75
CA SER A 43 -14.71 1.41 0.72
C SER A 43 -16.14 1.65 1.20
N MET A 44 -16.42 1.39 2.48
CA MET A 44 -17.71 1.70 3.10
C MET A 44 -17.92 3.21 3.24
N GLU A 45 -16.92 3.99 3.66
CA GLU A 45 -16.98 5.46 3.68
C GLU A 45 -17.36 6.00 2.29
N GLU A 46 -16.71 5.50 1.24
CA GLU A 46 -17.02 5.87 -0.15
C GLU A 46 -18.44 5.49 -0.55
N HIS A 47 -18.88 4.29 -0.19
CA HIS A 47 -20.23 3.82 -0.49
C HIS A 47 -21.30 4.73 0.16
N PHE A 48 -21.12 5.11 1.41
CA PHE A 48 -22.05 6.02 2.09
C PHE A 48 -22.01 7.44 1.50
N PHE A 49 -20.82 7.90 1.09
CA PHE A 49 -20.72 9.17 0.36
C PHE A 49 -21.56 9.17 -0.93
N PHE A 50 -21.48 8.13 -1.75
CA PHE A 50 -22.30 8.02 -2.96
C PHE A 50 -23.78 7.83 -2.65
N SER A 51 -24.12 7.04 -1.61
CA SER A 51 -25.50 6.82 -1.20
C SER A 51 -26.16 8.11 -0.73
N TYR A 52 -25.47 8.93 0.06
CA TYR A 52 -25.96 10.26 0.43
C TYR A 52 -26.19 11.12 -0.80
N ASN A 53 -25.24 11.19 -1.73
CA ASN A 53 -25.38 12.02 -2.91
C ASN A 53 -26.56 11.59 -3.81
N LYS A 54 -26.87 10.31 -3.85
CA LYS A 54 -27.98 9.74 -4.62
C LYS A 54 -29.34 9.96 -3.94
N THR A 55 -29.41 9.77 -2.63
CA THR A 55 -30.68 9.74 -1.90
C THR A 55 -30.99 11.03 -1.14
N LYS A 56 -29.96 11.82 -0.81
CA LYS A 56 -29.98 12.99 0.10
C LYS A 56 -30.43 12.67 1.52
N ASP A 57 -30.44 11.38 1.90
CA ASP A 57 -30.79 10.93 3.25
C ASP A 57 -29.57 11.09 4.18
N THR A 58 -29.71 11.97 5.18
CA THR A 58 -28.63 12.33 6.10
C THR A 58 -28.13 11.19 6.97
N LYS A 59 -28.91 10.09 7.12
CA LYS A 59 -28.45 8.90 7.84
C LYS A 59 -27.11 8.34 7.28
N TYR A 60 -26.87 8.52 5.97
CA TYR A 60 -25.62 8.08 5.36
C TYR A 60 -24.44 8.93 5.78
N LEU A 61 -24.63 10.19 6.18
CA LEU A 61 -23.57 11.02 6.75
C LEU A 61 -23.19 10.55 8.15
N ASP A 62 -24.18 10.17 8.96
CA ASP A 62 -23.96 9.65 10.30
C ASP A 62 -23.20 8.32 10.24
N LEU A 63 -23.66 7.39 9.38
CA LEU A 63 -22.97 6.11 9.14
C LEU A 63 -21.56 6.31 8.61
N LEU A 64 -21.33 7.24 7.69
CA LEU A 64 -20.00 7.57 7.18
C LEU A 64 -19.08 8.02 8.31
N ASN A 65 -19.58 8.87 9.21
CA ASN A 65 -18.79 9.38 10.33
C ASN A 65 -18.43 8.25 11.31
N GLU A 66 -19.37 7.37 11.66
CA GLU A 66 -19.12 6.24 12.52
C GLU A 66 -18.06 5.30 11.94
N ILE A 67 -18.19 4.91 10.67
CA ILE A 67 -17.20 4.06 9.98
C ILE A 67 -15.84 4.74 9.92
N ARG A 68 -15.82 6.05 9.70
CA ARG A 68 -14.58 6.84 9.71
C ARG A 68 -13.86 6.76 11.06
N GLU A 69 -14.58 6.86 12.18
CA GLU A 69 -13.98 6.76 13.51
C GLU A 69 -13.44 5.34 13.78
N ILE A 70 -14.16 4.30 13.38
CA ILE A 70 -13.68 2.92 13.46
C ILE A 70 -12.40 2.76 12.63
N ARG A 71 -12.38 3.24 11.39
CA ARG A 71 -11.20 3.18 10.52
C ARG A 71 -10.01 3.94 11.12
N LYS A 72 -10.23 5.13 11.69
CA LYS A 72 -9.17 5.90 12.35
C LYS A 72 -8.57 5.13 13.53
N SER A 73 -9.41 4.51 14.33
CA SER A 73 -8.99 3.66 15.45
C SER A 73 -8.16 2.46 14.97
N ALA A 74 -8.63 1.75 13.95
CA ALA A 74 -7.93 0.61 13.36
C ALA A 74 -6.57 1.03 12.76
N LEU A 75 -6.54 2.12 12.02
CA LEU A 75 -5.31 2.60 11.37
C LEU A 75 -4.23 3.02 12.38
N LYS A 76 -4.62 3.57 13.54
CA LYS A 76 -3.70 3.92 14.65
C LYS A 76 -2.99 2.69 15.24
N ARG A 77 -3.53 1.50 15.10
CA ARG A 77 -2.88 0.29 15.60
C ARG A 77 -1.68 -0.10 14.74
N ILE A 78 -1.75 0.15 13.43
CA ILE A 78 -0.68 -0.17 12.48
C ILE A 78 0.32 0.98 12.37
N ILE A 79 -0.17 2.23 12.23
CA ILE A 79 0.68 3.39 12.02
C ILE A 79 1.06 3.99 13.37
N LYS A 80 2.32 3.82 13.74
CA LYS A 80 2.85 4.34 15.01
C LYS A 80 3.00 5.87 15.00
N GLU A 81 3.35 6.44 13.84
CA GLU A 81 3.45 7.88 13.61
C GLU A 81 2.18 8.37 12.91
N TYR A 82 1.13 8.65 13.70
CA TYR A 82 -0.19 9.02 13.20
C TYR A 82 -0.36 10.52 12.92
N GLU A 83 0.68 11.31 13.08
CA GLU A 83 0.70 12.74 12.73
C GLU A 83 1.51 12.96 11.45
N GLY A 84 0.94 13.74 10.51
CA GLY A 84 1.62 14.12 9.28
C GLY A 84 1.26 13.30 8.05
N GLU A 85 2.15 13.34 7.07
CA GLU A 85 1.91 12.78 5.73
C GLU A 85 1.79 11.25 5.72
N ASN A 86 2.55 10.55 6.58
CA ASN A 86 2.53 9.08 6.65
C ASN A 86 1.13 8.53 6.89
N TRP A 87 0.33 9.19 7.72
CA TRP A 87 -1.06 8.83 7.96
C TRP A 87 -1.92 8.93 6.71
N CYS A 88 -1.82 10.06 6.00
CA CYS A 88 -2.59 10.27 4.78
C CYS A 88 -2.13 9.36 3.65
N ILE A 89 -0.83 9.24 3.45
CA ILE A 89 -0.24 8.38 2.41
C ILE A 89 -0.63 6.92 2.64
N SER A 90 -0.50 6.40 3.85
CA SER A 90 -0.85 5.02 4.21
C SER A 90 -2.32 4.71 3.90
N LYS A 91 -3.22 5.61 4.28
CA LYS A 91 -4.66 5.47 3.95
C LYS A 91 -4.89 5.41 2.43
N HIS A 92 -4.22 6.29 1.67
CA HIS A 92 -4.39 6.35 0.22
C HIS A 92 -3.77 5.12 -0.47
N LEU A 93 -2.67 4.59 0.02
CA LEU A 93 -2.06 3.36 -0.50
C LEU A 93 -2.99 2.17 -0.35
N LEU A 94 -3.60 1.98 0.84
CA LEU A 94 -4.57 0.92 1.07
C LEU A 94 -5.81 1.10 0.18
N ALA A 95 -6.36 2.31 0.10
CA ALA A 95 -7.52 2.60 -0.74
C ALA A 95 -7.26 2.31 -2.23
N SER A 96 -6.11 2.76 -2.74
CA SER A 96 -5.73 2.58 -4.14
C SER A 96 -5.45 1.11 -4.46
N SER A 97 -4.76 0.40 -3.55
CA SER A 97 -4.49 -1.04 -3.70
C SER A 97 -5.80 -1.81 -3.87
N MET A 98 -6.78 -1.59 -2.99
CA MET A 98 -8.09 -2.23 -3.08
C MET A 98 -8.81 -1.93 -4.41
N ARG A 99 -8.76 -0.69 -4.89
CA ARG A 99 -9.41 -0.30 -6.14
C ARG A 99 -8.77 -0.97 -7.36
N PHE A 100 -7.44 -1.06 -7.41
CA PHE A 100 -6.76 -1.80 -8.47
C PHE A 100 -7.12 -3.29 -8.44
N MET A 101 -7.23 -3.90 -7.26
CA MET A 101 -7.66 -5.29 -7.11
C MET A 101 -9.09 -5.48 -7.66
N GLU A 102 -10.03 -4.61 -7.30
CA GLU A 102 -11.42 -4.70 -7.78
C GLU A 102 -11.53 -4.55 -9.30
N VAL A 103 -10.78 -3.61 -9.89
CA VAL A 103 -10.79 -3.43 -11.35
C VAL A 103 -10.14 -4.64 -12.03
N GLY A 104 -9.04 -5.18 -11.48
CA GLY A 104 -8.41 -6.40 -11.96
C GLY A 104 -9.36 -7.60 -11.95
N THR A 105 -10.16 -7.76 -10.90
CA THR A 105 -11.20 -8.80 -10.83
C THR A 105 -12.25 -8.65 -11.93
N LYS A 106 -12.66 -7.42 -12.24
CA LYS A 106 -13.59 -7.13 -13.33
C LYS A 106 -12.97 -7.46 -14.70
N SER A 107 -11.69 -7.15 -14.91
CA SER A 107 -10.97 -7.51 -16.14
C SER A 107 -10.84 -9.02 -16.28
N LEU A 108 -10.57 -9.72 -15.17
CA LEU A 108 -10.53 -11.20 -15.14
C LEU A 108 -11.89 -11.81 -15.53
N THR A 109 -12.98 -11.27 -15.01
CA THR A 109 -14.35 -11.71 -15.36
C THR A 109 -14.67 -11.51 -16.84
N LYS A 110 -14.08 -10.47 -17.46
CA LYS A 110 -14.21 -10.24 -18.93
C LYS A 110 -13.29 -11.14 -19.76
N GLY A 111 -12.47 -11.97 -19.15
CA GLY A 111 -11.50 -12.85 -19.81
C GLY A 111 -10.16 -12.20 -20.14
N ASP A 112 -9.95 -10.92 -19.80
CA ASP A 112 -8.68 -10.22 -20.01
C ASP A 112 -7.70 -10.50 -18.85
N LYS A 113 -7.03 -11.65 -18.96
CA LYS A 113 -6.05 -12.08 -17.95
C LYS A 113 -4.80 -11.18 -17.91
N ASN A 114 -4.41 -10.59 -19.05
CA ASN A 114 -3.22 -9.75 -19.12
C ASN A 114 -3.44 -8.42 -18.39
N ASP A 115 -4.58 -7.78 -18.65
CA ASP A 115 -4.95 -6.55 -17.93
C ASP A 115 -5.18 -6.85 -16.44
N ALA A 116 -5.86 -7.94 -16.10
CA ALA A 116 -6.05 -8.37 -14.72
C ALA A 116 -4.72 -8.55 -13.99
N ALA A 117 -3.75 -9.26 -14.60
CA ALA A 117 -2.43 -9.48 -14.01
C ALA A 117 -1.67 -8.15 -13.78
N ASN A 118 -1.72 -7.23 -14.74
CA ASN A 118 -1.12 -5.89 -14.62
C ASN A 118 -1.75 -5.09 -13.46
N LEU A 119 -3.07 -5.12 -13.34
CA LEU A 119 -3.80 -4.43 -12.28
C LEU A 119 -3.52 -5.04 -10.89
N PHE A 120 -3.47 -6.36 -10.79
CA PHE A 120 -3.09 -7.05 -9.55
C PHE A 120 -1.65 -6.74 -9.14
N GLN A 121 -0.72 -6.67 -10.10
CA GLN A 121 0.65 -6.25 -9.82
C GLN A 121 0.72 -4.83 -9.25
N LYS A 122 -0.02 -3.88 -9.82
CA LYS A 122 -0.12 -2.50 -9.30
C LYS A 122 -0.72 -2.46 -7.90
N SER A 123 -1.78 -3.23 -7.67
CA SER A 123 -2.39 -3.38 -6.35
C SER A 123 -1.36 -3.85 -5.33
N TYR A 124 -0.64 -4.92 -5.64
CA TYR A 124 0.36 -5.49 -4.75
C TYR A 124 1.55 -4.56 -4.50
N GLN A 125 1.99 -3.80 -5.51
CA GLN A 125 3.03 -2.77 -5.35
C GLN A 125 2.63 -1.68 -4.36
N LEU A 126 1.38 -1.19 -4.44
CA LEU A 126 0.87 -0.18 -3.51
C LEU A 126 0.73 -0.73 -2.09
N TYR A 127 0.27 -1.96 -1.95
CA TYR A 127 0.18 -2.67 -0.67
C TYR A 127 1.56 -2.89 -0.06
N SER A 128 2.53 -3.30 -0.85
CA SER A 128 3.91 -3.45 -0.43
C SER A 128 4.53 -2.11 0.01
N LEU A 129 4.21 -1.02 -0.69
CA LEU A 129 4.69 0.31 -0.30
C LEU A 129 4.08 0.76 1.03
N PHE A 130 2.81 0.46 1.29
CA PHE A 130 2.20 0.69 2.60
C PHE A 130 3.02 0.03 3.73
N TRP A 131 3.35 -1.25 3.57
CA TRP A 131 4.17 -1.97 4.55
C TRP A 131 5.58 -1.41 4.64
N GLY A 132 6.19 -1.06 3.50
CA GLY A 132 7.52 -0.46 3.46
C GLY A 132 7.62 0.83 4.26
N LEU A 133 6.62 1.69 4.18
CA LEU A 133 6.54 2.92 4.97
C LEU A 133 6.35 2.62 6.46
N ASN A 134 5.40 1.75 6.79
CA ASN A 134 5.03 1.50 8.19
C ASN A 134 6.04 0.63 8.94
N LEU A 135 6.85 -0.15 8.25
CA LEU A 135 7.99 -0.88 8.80
C LEU A 135 9.30 -0.05 8.81
N GLY A 136 9.24 1.21 8.37
CA GLY A 136 10.41 2.09 8.32
C GLY A 136 11.47 1.67 7.29
N LEU A 137 11.10 0.81 6.32
CA LEU A 137 11.97 0.37 5.24
C LEU A 137 12.13 1.44 4.16
N VAL A 138 11.11 2.28 4.00
CA VAL A 138 11.10 3.43 3.09
C VAL A 138 10.92 4.69 3.94
N THR A 139 11.76 5.69 3.75
CA THR A 139 11.68 6.98 4.44
C THR A 139 11.63 8.11 3.42
N ASP A 140 11.03 9.26 3.78
CA ASP A 140 10.97 10.45 2.91
C ASP A 140 12.35 10.89 2.40
N LYS A 141 13.41 10.61 3.19
CA LYS A 141 14.80 10.87 2.79
C LYS A 141 15.26 10.00 1.62
N ASN A 142 14.63 8.85 1.39
CA ASN A 142 14.94 7.93 0.31
C ASN A 142 14.11 8.21 -0.95
N ILE A 143 13.04 8.99 -0.83
CA ILE A 143 12.23 9.50 -1.94
C ILE A 143 12.75 10.91 -2.28
N LYS A 144 14.01 11.02 -2.68
CA LYS A 144 14.49 12.29 -3.23
C LYS A 144 13.81 12.51 -4.57
N HIS A 145 13.01 13.57 -4.64
CA HIS A 145 12.59 14.16 -5.89
C HIS A 145 13.82 14.33 -6.79
N GLN A 146 13.85 13.60 -7.89
CA GLN A 146 14.59 14.10 -9.02
C GLN A 146 13.83 15.32 -9.51
N ASP A 147 14.42 16.50 -9.37
CA ASP A 147 14.03 17.70 -10.13
C ASP A 147 14.31 17.40 -11.62
N THR A 148 13.44 16.66 -12.23
CA THR A 148 13.33 16.53 -13.67
C THR A 148 11.89 16.83 -14.01
N ASN A 149 11.71 17.87 -14.83
CA ASN A 149 10.44 18.27 -15.45
C ASN A 149 9.84 17.19 -16.38
N GLU A 150 10.19 15.94 -16.18
CA GLU A 150 9.62 14.81 -16.89
C GLU A 150 8.98 13.86 -15.89
N VAL A 151 7.66 13.90 -15.85
CA VAL A 151 6.86 12.81 -15.31
C VAL A 151 7.07 11.62 -16.24
N SER A 152 8.12 10.85 -16.02
CA SER A 152 8.29 9.57 -16.69
C SER A 152 7.27 8.60 -16.09
N PHE A 153 6.12 8.48 -16.74
CA PHE A 153 5.31 7.29 -16.62
C PHE A 153 6.22 6.09 -16.87
N ILE A 154 6.10 5.06 -16.05
CA ILE A 154 6.89 3.83 -16.08
C ILE A 154 6.90 3.32 -17.52
N SER A 155 7.93 3.63 -18.29
CA SER A 155 8.14 3.07 -19.62
C SER A 155 8.69 1.66 -19.46
N GLU A 156 8.16 0.73 -20.23
CA GLU A 156 8.44 -0.72 -20.19
C GLU A 156 9.88 -1.11 -20.58
N GLU A 157 10.78 -0.15 -20.79
CA GLU A 157 12.15 -0.42 -21.22
C GLU A 157 13.18 0.06 -20.20
N LYS A 158 13.43 -0.76 -19.16
CA LYS A 158 14.76 -0.92 -18.57
C LYS A 158 14.83 -2.21 -17.71
N LYS A 159 15.22 -3.29 -18.36
CA LYS A 159 15.83 -4.45 -17.71
C LYS A 159 17.14 -4.01 -17.05
N GLU A 160 17.16 -3.83 -15.72
CA GLU A 160 18.34 -3.93 -14.84
C GLU A 160 18.27 -3.12 -13.54
N SER A 161 17.17 -2.47 -13.20
CA SER A 161 16.95 -2.08 -11.80
C SER A 161 15.88 -3.00 -11.24
N VAL A 162 16.26 -4.00 -10.46
CA VAL A 162 15.32 -4.69 -9.60
C VAL A 162 14.65 -3.58 -8.76
N SER A 163 13.44 -3.24 -9.14
CA SER A 163 12.69 -2.14 -8.56
C SER A 163 12.67 -2.30 -7.04
N ILE A 164 12.83 -1.20 -6.29
CA ILE A 164 12.60 -1.19 -4.83
C ILE A 164 11.26 -1.87 -4.52
N PHE A 165 10.26 -1.69 -5.36
CA PHE A 165 8.95 -2.34 -5.26
C PHE A 165 9.01 -3.88 -5.37
N ALA A 166 9.86 -4.44 -6.23
CA ALA A 166 10.00 -5.89 -6.35
C ALA A 166 10.62 -6.48 -5.09
N LYS A 167 11.69 -5.84 -4.57
CA LYS A 167 12.34 -6.27 -3.32
C LYS A 167 11.43 -6.07 -2.11
N LEU A 168 10.68 -5.00 -2.07
CA LEU A 168 9.70 -4.76 -1.03
C LEU A 168 8.59 -5.80 -1.07
N GLY A 169 8.14 -6.16 -2.27
CA GLY A 169 7.19 -7.25 -2.50
C GLY A 169 7.69 -8.60 -1.97
N GLU A 170 8.95 -8.94 -2.19
CA GLU A 170 9.57 -10.18 -1.66
C GLU A 170 9.61 -10.19 -0.12
N VAL A 171 9.90 -9.04 0.51
CA VAL A 171 9.93 -8.91 1.97
C VAL A 171 8.51 -9.05 2.53
N VAL A 172 7.57 -8.36 1.94
CA VAL A 172 6.15 -8.40 2.34
C VAL A 172 5.63 -9.83 2.17
N GLN A 173 5.90 -10.49 1.05
CA GLN A 173 5.49 -11.87 0.81
C GLN A 173 6.04 -12.87 1.83
N LYS A 174 7.25 -12.63 2.36
CA LYS A 174 7.84 -13.48 3.41
C LYS A 174 7.29 -13.18 4.80
N ALA A 175 6.92 -11.93 5.06
CA ALA A 175 6.43 -11.47 6.36
C ALA A 175 4.92 -11.69 6.53
N ILE A 176 4.20 -11.71 5.41
CA ILE A 176 2.75 -11.89 5.33
C ILE A 176 2.47 -13.31 4.88
N ASP A 177 1.97 -14.12 5.79
CA ASP A 177 1.55 -15.49 5.51
C ASP A 177 0.06 -15.60 5.87
N CYS A 178 -0.79 -15.27 4.89
CA CYS A 178 -2.25 -15.28 5.05
C CYS A 178 -2.84 -16.69 5.37
N CYS A 179 -1.99 -17.73 5.42
CA CYS A 179 -2.40 -19.09 5.74
C CYS A 179 -1.98 -19.53 7.14
N LYS A 180 -1.46 -18.61 7.98
CA LYS A 180 -1.19 -18.89 9.39
C LYS A 180 -2.39 -18.47 10.22
N GLU A 181 -3.28 -19.39 10.43
CA GLU A 181 -4.21 -19.38 11.56
C GLU A 181 -3.53 -19.88 12.83
#